data_dde0e498f5a246012c916c6b71844057
#
_entry.id   dde0e498f5a246012c916c6b71844057
#
_cell.length_a   1.000
_cell.length_b   1.000
_cell.length_c   1.000
_cell.angle_alpha   90.00
_cell.angle_beta   90.00
_cell.angle_gamma   90.00
#
_symmetry.space_group_name_H-M   'P 1'
#
loop_
_entity.id
_entity.type
_entity.pdbx_description
1 polymer ?
#
loop_
_entity_poly.entity_id
_entity_poly.type
_entity_poly.pdbx_seq_one_letter_code
_entity_poly.pdbx_strand_id
1 'polypeptide(L)'
;ENIYETEEFLTKKGIESSSAKMVKKGTLLIAMYGATAGVLAVSHIDAAINQAILALIPNIDINLFYLKSTIANQIDVAVHRLVQGGQPNFNASIINAFELRLPTLPEQKAIADVLSAADEEISLLQKGLEEEKLKKKSLMQLLLTGLVRVNE
;
A
#
# COMPACT_ATOMS: atom_id res chain seq x y z
N GLU A 1 1.42 -1.38 0.48
CA GLU A 1 1.27 -2.62 -0.31
C GLU A 1 2.44 -2.80 -1.27
N ASN A 2 2.58 -4.02 -1.84
CA ASN A 2 3.58 -4.35 -2.85
C ASN A 2 2.90 -5.11 -3.99
N ILE A 3 3.28 -4.83 -5.24
CA ILE A 3 2.72 -5.46 -6.44
C ILE A 3 3.77 -6.37 -7.05
N TYR A 4 3.52 -7.68 -7.01
CA TYR A 4 4.42 -8.72 -7.54
C TYR A 4 3.90 -9.35 -8.83
N GLU A 5 2.59 -9.21 -9.12
CA GLU A 5 1.93 -9.78 -10.29
C GLU A 5 0.71 -8.92 -10.66
N THR A 6 0.17 -9.13 -11.85
CA THR A 6 -1.07 -8.53 -12.35
C THR A 6 -1.96 -9.60 -12.93
N GLU A 7 -3.28 -9.43 -12.82
CA GLU A 7 -4.26 -10.35 -13.38
C GLU A 7 -4.39 -10.20 -14.90
N GLU A 8 -4.17 -9.00 -15.42
CA GLU A 8 -4.34 -8.69 -16.84
C GLU A 8 -3.00 -8.35 -17.50
N PHE A 9 -2.90 -8.69 -18.78
CA PHE A 9 -1.71 -8.45 -19.59
C PHE A 9 -2.07 -7.69 -20.87
N LEU A 10 -1.25 -6.72 -21.23
CA LEU A 10 -1.37 -6.00 -22.50
C LEU A 10 -0.39 -6.56 -23.53
N THR A 11 -0.87 -6.69 -24.76
CA THR A 11 0.02 -6.95 -25.90
C THR A 11 0.83 -5.70 -26.22
N LYS A 12 1.96 -5.85 -26.92
CA LYS A 12 2.76 -4.71 -27.40
C LYS A 12 1.91 -3.71 -28.19
N LYS A 13 1.05 -4.23 -29.10
CA LYS A 13 0.11 -3.41 -29.88
C LYS A 13 -0.92 -2.70 -28.97
N GLY A 14 -1.39 -3.37 -27.91
CA GLY A 14 -2.29 -2.78 -26.93
C GLY A 14 -1.67 -1.59 -26.19
N ILE A 15 -0.40 -1.70 -25.80
CA ILE A 15 0.34 -0.59 -25.20
C ILE A 15 0.49 0.58 -26.19
N GLU A 16 0.92 0.30 -27.44
CA GLU A 16 1.15 1.31 -28.49
C GLU A 16 -0.14 2.03 -28.92
N SER A 17 -1.30 1.36 -28.83
CA SER A 17 -2.61 1.90 -29.25
C SER A 17 -3.46 2.44 -28.10
N SER A 18 -2.93 2.51 -26.90
CA SER A 18 -3.67 2.97 -25.70
C SER A 18 -2.94 4.11 -24.98
N SER A 19 -3.57 4.67 -23.96
CA SER A 19 -2.97 5.65 -23.04
C SER A 19 -2.16 5.02 -21.90
N ALA A 20 -1.99 3.69 -21.92
CA ALA A 20 -1.23 2.99 -20.90
C ALA A 20 0.24 3.42 -20.92
N LYS A 21 0.80 3.60 -19.73
CA LYS A 21 2.22 3.97 -19.55
C LYS A 21 2.97 2.85 -18.88
N MET A 22 4.15 2.54 -19.39
CA MET A 22 5.04 1.57 -18.75
C MET A 22 5.75 2.18 -17.57
N VAL A 23 5.76 1.44 -16.47
CA VAL A 23 6.54 1.74 -15.26
C VAL A 23 7.51 0.60 -14.99
N LYS A 24 8.63 0.96 -14.37
CA LYS A 24 9.68 0.02 -14.03
C LYS A 24 9.49 -0.55 -12.63
N LYS A 25 10.03 -1.74 -12.43
CA LYS A 25 10.22 -2.27 -11.07
C LYS A 25 10.89 -1.22 -10.17
N GLY A 26 10.41 -1.11 -8.94
CA GLY A 26 10.87 -0.11 -7.95
C GLY A 26 10.11 1.22 -8.03
N THR A 27 9.12 1.36 -8.93
CA THR A 27 8.32 2.58 -9.01
C THR A 27 7.28 2.60 -7.89
N LEU A 28 7.18 3.73 -7.19
CA LEU A 28 6.10 3.98 -6.22
C LEU A 28 4.84 4.44 -6.97
N LEU A 29 3.74 3.76 -6.72
CA LEU A 29 2.45 3.97 -7.37
C LEU A 29 1.42 4.47 -6.35
N ILE A 30 0.53 5.37 -6.79
CA ILE A 30 -0.59 5.88 -5.99
C ILE A 30 -1.88 5.69 -6.79
N ALA A 31 -2.86 5.05 -6.17
CA ALA A 31 -4.21 4.97 -6.74
C ALA A 31 -4.93 6.33 -6.59
N MET A 32 -5.50 6.83 -7.70
CA MET A 32 -6.07 8.17 -7.76
C MET A 32 -7.59 8.18 -7.58
N TYR A 33 -8.27 7.07 -7.84
CA TYR A 33 -9.73 7.01 -7.90
C TYR A 33 -10.31 5.80 -7.17
N GLY A 34 -11.62 5.88 -6.86
CA GLY A 34 -12.41 4.80 -6.30
C GLY A 34 -12.14 4.55 -4.81
N ALA A 35 -12.48 3.37 -4.35
CA ALA A 35 -12.32 2.96 -2.95
C ALA A 35 -10.86 2.83 -2.50
N THR A 36 -9.93 2.75 -3.45
CA THR A 36 -8.49 2.64 -3.21
C THR A 36 -7.75 3.97 -3.36
N ALA A 37 -8.46 5.09 -3.57
CA ALA A 37 -7.83 6.39 -3.71
C ALA A 37 -6.90 6.70 -2.53
N GLY A 38 -5.65 7.08 -2.84
CA GLY A 38 -4.61 7.33 -1.85
C GLY A 38 -3.80 6.09 -1.42
N VAL A 39 -4.19 4.88 -1.84
CA VAL A 39 -3.40 3.67 -1.56
C VAL A 39 -2.07 3.73 -2.32
N LEU A 40 -1.01 3.47 -1.59
CA LEU A 40 0.36 3.43 -2.09
C LEU A 40 0.85 1.99 -2.24
N ALA A 41 1.50 1.72 -3.36
CA ALA A 41 2.15 0.43 -3.61
C ALA A 41 3.49 0.61 -4.32
N VAL A 42 4.43 -0.30 -4.05
CA VAL A 42 5.69 -0.39 -4.80
C VAL A 42 5.54 -1.50 -5.84
N SER A 43 5.83 -1.18 -7.10
CA SER A 43 5.87 -2.19 -8.15
C SER A 43 7.15 -3.01 -8.04
N HIS A 44 7.04 -4.33 -7.94
CA HIS A 44 8.16 -5.27 -7.99
C HIS A 44 8.33 -5.91 -9.38
N ILE A 45 7.55 -5.43 -10.35
CA ILE A 45 7.59 -5.85 -11.76
C ILE A 45 7.59 -4.63 -12.68
N ASP A 46 8.00 -4.80 -13.93
CA ASP A 46 7.70 -3.87 -15.00
C ASP A 46 6.23 -4.06 -15.38
N ALA A 47 5.45 -2.99 -15.36
CA ALA A 47 4.00 -3.07 -15.58
C ALA A 47 3.49 -1.89 -16.41
N ALA A 48 2.30 -2.05 -16.98
CA ALA A 48 1.56 -0.98 -17.60
C ALA A 48 0.53 -0.41 -16.62
N ILE A 49 0.43 0.91 -16.54
CA ILE A 49 -0.56 1.62 -15.73
C ILE A 49 -1.46 2.49 -16.60
N ASN A 50 -2.66 2.73 -16.14
CA ASN A 50 -3.61 3.66 -16.75
C ASN A 50 -3.67 5.00 -15.97
N GLN A 51 -4.57 5.88 -16.36
CA GLN A 51 -4.75 7.19 -15.73
C GLN A 51 -5.26 7.15 -14.28
N ALA A 52 -5.71 5.99 -13.79
CA ALA A 52 -6.13 5.83 -12.41
C ALA A 52 -4.95 5.65 -11.44
N ILE A 53 -3.74 5.48 -11.96
CA ILE A 53 -2.53 5.29 -11.18
C ILE A 53 -1.54 6.41 -11.49
N LEU A 54 -1.07 7.09 -10.46
CA LEU A 54 0.05 8.02 -10.53
C LEU A 54 1.35 7.29 -10.18
N ALA A 55 2.32 7.36 -11.09
CA ALA A 55 3.67 6.85 -10.84
C ALA A 55 4.57 7.98 -10.32
N LEU A 56 5.23 7.76 -9.20
CA LEU A 56 6.24 8.66 -8.65
C LEU A 56 7.63 8.14 -9.00
N ILE A 57 8.35 8.95 -9.78
CA ILE A 57 9.72 8.64 -10.22
C ILE A 57 10.62 9.75 -9.68
N PRO A 58 11.32 9.51 -8.56
CA PRO A 58 12.25 10.51 -8.01
C PRO A 58 13.38 10.80 -8.99
N ASN A 59 13.79 12.06 -9.09
CA ASN A 59 14.94 12.48 -9.87
C ASN A 59 16.24 12.61 -9.05
N ILE A 60 16.19 12.17 -7.81
CA ILE A 60 17.29 12.16 -6.84
C ILE A 60 17.38 10.81 -6.15
N ASP A 61 18.53 10.50 -5.57
CA ASP A 61 18.67 9.34 -4.72
C ASP A 61 17.83 9.50 -3.45
N ILE A 62 16.89 8.58 -3.26
CA ILE A 62 16.00 8.57 -2.11
C ILE A 62 15.72 7.13 -1.67
N ASN A 63 15.63 6.92 -0.37
CA ASN A 63 15.16 5.64 0.14
C ASN A 63 13.66 5.48 -0.17
N LEU A 64 13.31 4.45 -0.93
CA LEU A 64 11.94 4.24 -1.42
C LEU A 64 10.93 3.99 -0.29
N PHE A 65 11.34 3.28 0.77
CA PHE A 65 10.49 3.03 1.93
C PHE A 65 10.24 4.33 2.71
N TYR A 66 11.28 5.14 2.91
CA TYR A 66 11.15 6.47 3.49
C TYR A 66 10.19 7.35 2.70
N LEU A 67 10.35 7.41 1.38
CA LEU A 67 9.47 8.18 0.49
C LEU A 67 8.02 7.72 0.60
N LYS A 68 7.78 6.40 0.52
CA LYS A 68 6.45 5.82 0.67
C LYS A 68 5.81 6.19 1.99
N SER A 69 6.53 6.05 3.10
CA SER A 69 6.03 6.35 4.46
C SER A 69 5.71 7.84 4.63
N THR A 70 6.58 8.72 4.11
CA THR A 70 6.37 10.16 4.17
C THR A 70 5.13 10.59 3.37
N ILE A 71 4.96 10.04 2.17
CA ILE A 71 3.78 10.34 1.34
C ILE A 71 2.51 9.75 1.96
N ALA A 72 2.55 8.52 2.49
CA ALA A 72 1.42 7.92 3.18
C ALA A 72 0.91 8.81 4.32
N ASN A 73 1.81 9.29 5.17
CA ASN A 73 1.46 10.19 6.27
C ASN A 73 0.82 11.52 5.78
N GLN A 74 1.29 12.07 4.66
CA GLN A 74 0.69 13.28 4.10
C GLN A 74 -0.66 13.03 3.44
N ILE A 75 -0.84 11.88 2.79
CA ILE A 75 -2.13 11.45 2.25
C ILE A 75 -3.16 11.32 3.38
N ASP A 76 -2.83 10.66 4.47
CA ASP A 76 -3.72 10.52 5.63
C ASP A 76 -4.17 11.89 6.16
N VAL A 77 -3.24 12.84 6.31
CA VAL A 77 -3.56 14.21 6.73
C VAL A 77 -4.46 14.92 5.71
N ALA A 78 -4.17 14.76 4.41
CA ALA A 78 -4.96 15.36 3.34
C ALA A 78 -6.37 14.78 3.27
N VAL A 79 -6.51 13.45 3.35
CA VAL A 79 -7.80 12.75 3.36
C VAL A 79 -8.66 13.21 4.55
N HIS A 80 -8.10 13.30 5.76
CA HIS A 80 -8.84 13.77 6.93
C HIS A 80 -9.37 15.20 6.77
N ARG A 81 -8.66 16.07 6.06
CA ARG A 81 -9.11 17.43 5.76
C ARG A 81 -10.17 17.51 4.67
N LEU A 82 -10.10 16.61 3.68
CA LEU A 82 -10.99 16.60 2.52
C LEU A 82 -12.33 15.89 2.79
N VAL A 83 -12.37 14.94 3.72
CA VAL A 83 -13.58 14.16 4.06
C VAL A 83 -14.68 15.04 4.70
N GLN A 84 -14.38 16.24 5.15
CA GLN A 84 -15.40 17.20 5.63
C GLN A 84 -16.31 17.74 4.50
N GLY A 85 -16.03 17.44 3.22
CA GLY A 85 -16.74 18.00 2.05
C GLY A 85 -17.29 17.00 1.03
N GLY A 86 -17.25 15.68 1.28
CA GLY A 86 -17.69 14.66 0.31
C GLY A 86 -16.55 13.73 -0.14
N GLN A 87 -16.78 12.92 -1.16
CA GLN A 87 -15.76 11.97 -1.67
C GLN A 87 -14.49 12.71 -2.10
N PRO A 88 -13.31 12.40 -1.52
CA PRO A 88 -12.09 13.11 -1.86
C PRO A 88 -11.71 12.83 -3.32
N ASN A 89 -11.78 13.86 -4.15
CA ASN A 89 -11.22 13.79 -5.49
C ASN A 89 -9.69 13.92 -5.38
N PHE A 90 -9.03 12.79 -5.20
CA PHE A 90 -7.58 12.73 -5.26
C PHE A 90 -7.13 13.05 -6.69
N ASN A 91 -6.19 13.97 -6.84
CA ASN A 91 -5.62 14.31 -8.13
C ASN A 91 -4.11 14.59 -8.00
N ALA A 92 -3.42 14.56 -9.13
CA ALA A 92 -1.97 14.76 -9.16
C ALA A 92 -1.52 16.10 -8.57
N SER A 93 -2.36 17.15 -8.63
CA SER A 93 -2.00 18.46 -8.07
C SER A 93 -1.94 18.44 -6.54
N ILE A 94 -2.77 17.64 -5.87
CA ILE A 94 -2.71 17.46 -4.42
C ILE A 94 -1.39 16.81 -4.04
N ILE A 95 -0.98 15.73 -4.75
CA ILE A 95 0.27 15.04 -4.49
C ILE A 95 1.48 15.92 -4.79
N ASN A 96 1.43 16.69 -5.88
CA ASN A 96 2.50 17.62 -6.25
C ASN A 96 2.65 18.80 -5.27
N ALA A 97 1.63 19.10 -4.49
CA ALA A 97 1.67 20.14 -3.45
C ALA A 97 2.27 19.63 -2.12
N PHE A 98 2.60 18.36 -2.00
CA PHE A 98 3.21 17.82 -0.79
C PHE A 98 4.63 18.35 -0.62
N GLU A 99 4.89 18.96 0.52
CA GLU A 99 6.23 19.37 0.92
C GLU A 99 6.93 18.20 1.62
N LEU A 100 7.95 17.65 0.98
CA LEU A 100 8.73 16.55 1.53
C LEU A 100 9.99 17.08 2.22
N ARG A 101 10.16 16.75 3.49
CA ARG A 101 11.46 16.90 4.15
C ARG A 101 12.37 15.77 3.69
N LEU A 102 13.53 16.11 3.15
CA LEU A 102 14.49 15.14 2.63
C LEU A 102 15.79 15.23 3.48
N PRO A 103 15.89 14.48 4.58
CA PRO A 103 17.14 14.37 5.31
C PRO A 103 18.19 13.63 4.48
N THR A 104 19.41 13.48 5.02
CA THR A 104 20.47 12.73 4.35
C THR A 104 20.07 11.27 4.09
N LEU A 105 20.60 10.64 3.06
CA LEU A 105 20.32 9.23 2.75
C LEU A 105 20.56 8.27 3.93
N PRO A 106 21.66 8.40 4.72
CA PRO A 106 21.85 7.59 5.91
C PRO A 106 20.71 7.77 6.94
N GLU A 107 20.24 9.00 7.14
CA GLU A 107 19.13 9.28 8.05
C GLU A 107 17.80 8.74 7.52
N GLN A 108 17.51 8.90 6.21
CA GLN A 108 16.34 8.27 5.56
C GLN A 108 16.34 6.76 5.78
N LYS A 109 17.51 6.11 5.64
CA LYS A 109 17.64 4.67 5.86
C LYS A 109 17.39 4.30 7.32
N ALA A 110 17.95 5.03 8.27
CA ALA A 110 17.74 4.77 9.69
C ALA A 110 16.26 4.91 10.07
N ILE A 111 15.56 5.93 9.54
CA ILE A 111 14.10 6.09 9.73
C ILE A 111 13.34 4.93 9.10
N ALA A 112 13.70 4.54 7.88
CA ALA A 112 13.07 3.43 7.17
C ALA A 112 13.23 2.10 7.93
N ASP A 113 14.41 1.83 8.49
CA ASP A 113 14.70 0.62 9.27
C ASP A 113 13.82 0.54 10.53
N VAL A 114 13.63 1.66 11.25
CA VAL A 114 12.73 1.72 12.43
C VAL A 114 11.28 1.48 12.04
N LEU A 115 10.80 2.15 10.98
CA LEU A 115 9.40 2.02 10.55
C LEU A 115 9.12 0.63 9.96
N SER A 116 10.05 0.04 9.21
CA SER A 116 9.87 -1.29 8.66
C SER A 116 9.86 -2.37 9.74
N ALA A 117 10.64 -2.22 10.81
CA ALA A 117 10.58 -3.13 11.96
C ALA A 117 9.22 -3.08 12.66
N ALA A 118 8.63 -1.89 12.81
CA ALA A 118 7.27 -1.74 13.36
C ALA A 118 6.20 -2.37 12.43
N ASP A 119 6.32 -2.18 11.12
CA ASP A 119 5.41 -2.81 10.14
C ASP A 119 5.51 -4.34 10.18
N GLU A 120 6.71 -4.89 10.36
CA GLU A 120 6.92 -6.33 10.51
C GLU A 120 6.27 -6.86 11.78
N GLU A 121 6.44 -6.19 12.91
CA GLU A 121 5.80 -6.55 14.18
C GLU A 121 4.28 -6.54 14.05
N ILE A 122 3.71 -5.48 13.46
CA ILE A 122 2.26 -5.39 13.19
C ILE A 122 1.80 -6.57 12.33
N SER A 123 2.54 -6.91 11.27
CA SER A 123 2.20 -8.04 10.40
C SER A 123 2.20 -9.37 11.14
N LEU A 124 3.17 -9.60 12.03
CA LEU A 124 3.25 -10.82 12.85
C LEU A 124 2.09 -10.90 13.85
N LEU A 125 1.74 -9.79 14.50
CA LEU A 125 0.60 -9.72 15.42
C LEU A 125 -0.73 -9.96 14.70
N GLN A 126 -0.90 -9.44 13.48
CA GLN A 126 -2.08 -9.69 12.65
C GLN A 126 -2.21 -11.17 12.27
N LYS A 127 -1.13 -11.82 11.88
CA LYS A 127 -1.13 -13.27 11.61
C LYS A 127 -1.49 -14.08 12.84
N GLY A 128 -0.89 -13.77 13.99
CA GLY A 128 -1.23 -14.42 15.25
C GLY A 128 -2.70 -14.25 15.65
N LEU A 129 -3.26 -13.06 15.42
CA LEU A 129 -4.69 -12.80 15.65
C LEU A 129 -5.57 -13.68 14.77
N GLU A 130 -5.23 -13.87 13.48
CA GLU A 130 -6.01 -14.73 12.58
C GLU A 130 -5.92 -16.21 13.00
N GLU A 131 -4.75 -16.68 13.42
CA GLU A 131 -4.56 -18.03 13.94
C GLU A 131 -5.42 -18.27 15.19
N GLU A 132 -5.44 -17.32 16.15
CA GLU A 132 -6.29 -17.43 17.34
C GLU A 132 -7.79 -17.36 17.02
N LYS A 133 -8.20 -16.58 16.02
CA LYS A 133 -9.59 -16.58 15.51
C LYS A 133 -9.97 -17.94 14.92
N LEU A 134 -9.10 -18.56 14.12
CA LEU A 134 -9.33 -19.90 13.57
C LEU A 134 -9.42 -20.96 14.67
N LYS A 135 -8.53 -20.91 15.65
CA LYS A 135 -8.54 -21.79 16.82
C LYS A 135 -9.83 -21.65 17.62
N LYS A 136 -10.27 -20.41 17.92
CA LYS A 136 -11.56 -20.13 18.56
C LYS A 136 -12.71 -20.74 17.75
N LYS A 137 -12.74 -20.56 16.44
CA LYS A 137 -13.78 -21.11 15.56
C LYS A 137 -13.82 -22.64 15.63
N SER A 138 -12.66 -23.30 15.60
CA SER A 138 -12.55 -24.77 15.71
C SER A 138 -13.05 -25.27 17.06
N LEU A 139 -12.66 -24.62 18.17
CA LEU A 139 -13.14 -24.97 19.51
C LEU A 139 -14.67 -24.78 19.63
N MET A 140 -15.22 -23.71 19.08
CA MET A 140 -16.67 -23.49 19.06
C MET A 140 -17.38 -24.65 18.33
N GLN A 141 -16.86 -25.08 17.19
CA GLN A 141 -17.44 -26.21 16.45
C GLN A 141 -17.42 -27.50 17.29
N LEU A 142 -16.32 -27.83 17.94
CA LEU A 142 -16.17 -29.05 18.74
C LEU A 142 -17.05 -29.03 20.00
N LEU A 143 -17.04 -27.91 20.72
CA LEU A 143 -17.72 -27.79 22.03
C LEU A 143 -19.22 -27.56 21.89
N LEU A 144 -19.65 -26.67 21.00
CA LEU A 144 -21.08 -26.33 20.86
C LEU A 144 -21.88 -27.43 20.13
N THR A 145 -21.23 -28.26 19.31
CA THR A 145 -21.87 -29.43 18.70
C THR A 145 -21.87 -30.68 19.61
N GLY A 146 -21.20 -30.60 20.75
CA GLY A 146 -21.08 -31.73 21.69
C GLY A 146 -20.15 -32.85 21.23
N LEU A 147 -19.35 -32.63 20.17
CA LEU A 147 -18.31 -33.58 19.74
C LEU A 147 -17.21 -33.77 20.80
N VAL A 148 -16.92 -32.70 21.53
CA VAL A 148 -16.06 -32.73 22.71
C VAL A 148 -16.85 -32.15 23.88
N ARG A 149 -16.80 -32.81 25.02
CA ARG A 149 -17.43 -32.32 26.26
C ARG A 149 -16.38 -31.87 27.25
N VAL A 150 -16.66 -30.79 27.96
CA VAL A 150 -15.86 -30.33 29.12
C VAL A 150 -16.31 -31.16 30.32
N ASN A 151 -15.37 -31.74 31.04
CA ASN A 151 -15.69 -32.40 32.33
C ASN A 151 -15.98 -31.30 33.38
N GLU A 152 -17.05 -31.49 34.11
CA GLU A 152 -17.36 -30.66 35.30
C GLU A 152 -16.37 -30.97 36.41
#